data_ba5cbe68f50eab0e8d09aad55d7582b1
#
_entry.id   ba5cbe68f50eab0e8d09aad55d7582b1
#
_cell.length_a   1.000
_cell.length_b   1.000
_cell.length_c   1.000
_cell.angle_alpha   90.00
_cell.angle_beta   90.00
_cell.angle_gamma   90.00
#
_symmetry.space_group_name_H-M   'P 1'
#
loop_
_entity.id
_entity.type
_entity.pdbx_description
1 polymer ?
#
loop_
_entity_poly.entity_id
_entity_poly.type
_entity_poly.pdbx_seq_one_letter_code
_entity_poly.pdbx_strand_id
1 'polypeptide(L)'
;LIIRDHTATDECGNQSNCVQTILIEDTTAPVITCAAQTTPISCPAVPVFTPPTATDACDATVTITFADATTQGTCAGTYSVTRTWTASDNCDNTSTCSATIVVQDITPPTITCVAQTTPINCPAVPVFIPPTATDACDATVAITFTDVTTQGTCAGNFSVTRTWTATDDCGNTATCSG
;
A
#
# COMPACT_ATOMS: atom_id res chain seq x y z
N LEU A 1 -9.44 0.10 -45.63
CA LEU A 1 -9.65 -0.62 -46.89
C LEU A 1 -9.35 0.29 -48.05
N ILE A 2 -8.39 -0.07 -48.91
CA ILE A 2 -8.09 0.63 -50.18
C ILE A 2 -8.55 -0.30 -51.30
N ILE A 3 -9.42 0.21 -52.19
CA ILE A 3 -9.89 -0.49 -53.35
C ILE A 3 -9.33 0.22 -54.59
N ARG A 4 -8.70 -0.54 -55.49
CA ARG A 4 -8.24 -0.05 -56.80
C ARG A 4 -8.93 -0.83 -57.89
N ASP A 5 -9.60 -0.11 -58.76
CA ASP A 5 -10.17 -0.63 -59.99
C ASP A 5 -9.17 -0.40 -61.12
N HIS A 6 -8.83 -1.46 -61.84
CA HIS A 6 -7.97 -1.43 -63.01
C HIS A 6 -8.82 -1.81 -64.23
N THR A 7 -8.79 -0.94 -65.23
CA THR A 7 -9.48 -1.19 -66.51
C THR A 7 -8.44 -1.28 -67.60
N ALA A 8 -8.43 -2.39 -68.32
CA ALA A 8 -7.67 -2.54 -69.54
C ALA A 8 -8.62 -2.36 -70.75
N THR A 9 -8.23 -1.55 -71.71
CA THR A 9 -9.03 -1.30 -72.92
C THR A 9 -8.17 -1.63 -74.15
N ASP A 10 -8.68 -2.42 -75.08
CA ASP A 10 -8.00 -2.73 -76.36
C ASP A 10 -8.23 -1.63 -77.41
N GLU A 11 -7.58 -1.73 -78.52
CA GLU A 11 -7.69 -0.75 -79.62
C GLU A 11 -9.09 -0.72 -80.22
N CYS A 12 -9.90 -1.77 -80.05
CA CYS A 12 -11.28 -1.84 -80.55
C CYS A 12 -12.30 -1.34 -79.51
N GLY A 13 -11.83 -0.85 -78.33
CA GLY A 13 -12.66 -0.32 -77.25
C GLY A 13 -13.24 -1.36 -76.32
N ASN A 14 -12.87 -2.65 -76.41
CA ASN A 14 -13.31 -3.68 -75.46
C ASN A 14 -12.60 -3.48 -74.11
N GLN A 15 -13.31 -3.64 -73.02
CA GLN A 15 -12.81 -3.41 -71.68
C GLN A 15 -12.82 -4.66 -70.82
N SER A 16 -11.79 -4.81 -70.00
CA SER A 16 -11.70 -5.81 -68.90
C SER A 16 -11.29 -5.12 -67.63
N ASN A 17 -11.99 -5.42 -66.52
CA ASN A 17 -11.75 -4.83 -65.20
C ASN A 17 -11.25 -5.85 -64.22
N CYS A 18 -10.31 -5.45 -63.34
CA CYS A 18 -9.95 -6.19 -62.12
C CYS A 18 -9.91 -5.24 -60.93
N VAL A 19 -10.34 -5.78 -59.77
CA VAL A 19 -10.37 -5.05 -58.51
C VAL A 19 -9.23 -5.58 -57.61
N GLN A 20 -8.40 -4.70 -57.14
CA GLN A 20 -7.39 -4.99 -56.14
C GLN A 20 -7.86 -4.38 -54.80
N THR A 21 -7.92 -5.21 -53.73
CA THR A 21 -8.27 -4.78 -52.39
C THR A 21 -7.07 -4.91 -51.47
N ILE A 22 -6.77 -3.84 -50.73
CA ILE A 22 -5.77 -3.82 -49.67
C ILE A 22 -6.48 -3.51 -48.36
N LEU A 23 -6.43 -4.44 -47.44
CA LEU A 23 -6.92 -4.25 -46.08
C LEU A 23 -5.75 -3.68 -45.25
N ILE A 24 -6.03 -2.63 -44.49
CA ILE A 24 -5.12 -2.06 -43.50
C ILE A 24 -5.85 -2.23 -42.17
N GLU A 25 -5.20 -2.92 -41.26
CA GLU A 25 -5.73 -3.22 -39.92
C GLU A 25 -4.68 -2.76 -38.88
N ASP A 26 -5.14 -2.29 -37.75
CA ASP A 26 -4.32 -2.09 -36.60
C ASP A 26 -4.34 -3.33 -35.73
N THR A 27 -3.17 -3.94 -35.55
CA THR A 27 -2.95 -5.12 -34.73
C THR A 27 -1.88 -4.87 -33.66
N THR A 28 -1.51 -3.60 -33.45
CA THR A 28 -0.45 -3.19 -32.56
C THR A 28 -1.08 -2.76 -31.24
N ALA A 29 -0.65 -3.35 -30.14
CA ALA A 29 -1.14 -2.95 -28.82
C ALA A 29 -0.50 -1.62 -28.37
N PRO A 30 -1.23 -0.79 -27.61
CA PRO A 30 -0.70 0.43 -27.02
C PRO A 30 0.54 0.18 -26.15
N VAL A 31 1.46 1.13 -26.13
CA VAL A 31 2.61 1.14 -25.21
C VAL A 31 2.19 1.83 -23.92
N ILE A 32 2.02 1.05 -22.82
CA ILE A 32 1.73 1.58 -21.49
C ILE A 32 3.00 1.65 -20.64
N THR A 33 3.20 2.75 -19.92
CA THR A 33 4.33 2.96 -19.02
C THR A 33 3.80 3.27 -17.61
N CYS A 34 4.02 2.35 -16.66
CA CYS A 34 3.68 2.56 -15.26
C CYS A 34 4.53 3.67 -14.64
N ALA A 35 3.89 4.57 -13.90
CA ALA A 35 4.57 5.56 -13.08
C ALA A 35 5.17 4.92 -11.83
N ALA A 36 6.27 5.49 -11.32
CA ALA A 36 6.82 5.11 -10.02
C ALA A 36 5.82 5.43 -8.91
N GLN A 37 5.69 4.52 -7.94
CA GLN A 37 4.79 4.67 -6.78
C GLN A 37 5.59 4.97 -5.52
N THR A 38 5.01 5.76 -4.61
CA THR A 38 5.55 5.90 -3.25
C THR A 38 5.19 4.65 -2.45
N THR A 39 6.21 3.86 -2.11
CA THR A 39 6.06 2.62 -1.32
C THR A 39 7.36 2.31 -0.57
N PRO A 40 7.35 1.78 0.67
CA PRO A 40 6.17 1.58 1.51
C PRO A 40 5.58 2.89 2.04
N ILE A 41 4.32 2.85 2.50
CA ILE A 41 3.66 3.90 3.25
C ILE A 41 3.32 3.39 4.65
N SER A 42 3.28 4.29 5.64
CA SER A 42 2.88 3.95 7.02
C SER A 42 1.37 3.99 7.18
N CYS A 43 0.79 3.00 7.85
CA CYS A 43 -0.61 3.09 8.30
C CYS A 43 -0.79 4.27 9.29
N PRO A 44 -1.98 4.89 9.38
CA PRO A 44 -3.22 4.55 8.68
C PRO A 44 -3.34 5.17 7.28
N ALA A 45 -2.22 5.54 6.61
CA ALA A 45 -2.28 6.10 5.28
C ALA A 45 -2.89 5.09 4.26
N VAL A 46 -3.69 5.62 3.34
CA VAL A 46 -4.35 4.83 2.29
C VAL A 46 -3.53 4.92 1.00
N PRO A 47 -3.33 3.80 0.27
CA PRO A 47 -2.62 3.81 -1.01
C PRO A 47 -3.25 4.76 -2.04
N VAL A 48 -2.43 5.65 -2.60
CA VAL A 48 -2.81 6.54 -3.70
C VAL A 48 -1.87 6.27 -4.86
N PHE A 49 -2.42 5.74 -5.96
CA PHE A 49 -1.63 5.38 -7.14
C PHE A 49 -1.47 6.55 -8.10
N THR A 50 -0.24 6.74 -8.56
CA THR A 50 0.07 7.63 -9.70
C THR A 50 -0.33 6.93 -10.99
N PRO A 51 -1.18 7.54 -11.85
CA PRO A 51 -1.62 6.93 -13.10
C PRO A 51 -0.48 6.68 -14.07
N PRO A 52 -0.56 5.64 -14.92
CA PRO A 52 0.37 5.41 -16.01
C PRO A 52 0.10 6.35 -17.18
N THR A 53 1.01 6.36 -18.14
CA THR A 53 0.80 6.94 -19.48
C THR A 53 0.71 5.83 -20.50
N ALA A 54 -0.09 6.04 -21.57
CA ALA A 54 -0.16 5.11 -22.69
C ALA A 54 -0.20 5.89 -24.03
N THR A 55 0.41 5.32 -25.05
CA THR A 55 0.42 5.86 -26.42
C THR A 55 0.29 4.71 -27.41
N ASP A 56 -0.31 5.01 -28.56
CA ASP A 56 -0.36 4.11 -29.69
C ASP A 56 0.02 4.83 -30.99
N ALA A 57 0.52 4.08 -31.98
CA ALA A 57 0.99 4.64 -33.25
C ALA A 57 -0.15 4.93 -34.24
N CYS A 58 -1.24 4.16 -34.15
CA CYS A 58 -2.39 4.23 -35.06
C CYS A 58 -3.60 4.87 -34.40
N ASP A 59 -3.68 4.84 -33.04
CA ASP A 59 -4.77 5.43 -32.27
C ASP A 59 -4.30 6.62 -31.44
N ALA A 60 -4.91 7.77 -31.67
CA ALA A 60 -4.63 9.00 -30.91
C ALA A 60 -5.25 8.98 -29.50
N THR A 61 -6.19 8.07 -29.22
CA THR A 61 -6.94 7.99 -27.94
C THR A 61 -6.90 6.59 -27.35
N VAL A 62 -6.00 6.36 -26.39
CA VAL A 62 -5.89 5.10 -25.68
C VAL A 62 -6.73 5.16 -24.41
N THR A 63 -7.59 4.17 -24.20
CA THR A 63 -8.40 4.03 -22.97
C THR A 63 -7.62 3.26 -21.93
N ILE A 64 -7.53 3.79 -20.69
CA ILE A 64 -6.89 3.11 -19.55
C ILE A 64 -7.93 2.76 -18.50
N THR A 65 -8.00 1.48 -18.16
CA THR A 65 -8.80 0.94 -17.04
C THR A 65 -7.88 0.32 -15.99
N PHE A 66 -8.40 -0.01 -14.81
CA PHE A 66 -7.60 -0.70 -13.79
C PHE A 66 -8.43 -1.67 -12.96
N ALA A 67 -7.72 -2.60 -12.31
CA ALA A 67 -8.24 -3.50 -11.29
C ALA A 67 -7.24 -3.58 -10.12
N ASP A 68 -7.76 -3.65 -8.88
CA ASP A 68 -6.98 -3.76 -7.67
C ASP A 68 -7.09 -5.15 -7.04
N ALA A 69 -5.96 -5.66 -6.56
CA ALA A 69 -5.87 -6.85 -5.74
C ALA A 69 -5.21 -6.51 -4.40
N THR A 70 -5.88 -6.81 -3.28
CA THR A 70 -5.37 -6.57 -1.93
C THR A 70 -4.90 -7.87 -1.31
N THR A 71 -3.70 -7.85 -0.72
CA THR A 71 -3.12 -8.95 0.06
C THR A 71 -2.90 -8.46 1.49
N GLN A 72 -3.45 -9.16 2.48
CA GLN A 72 -3.27 -8.84 3.90
C GLN A 72 -1.83 -9.13 4.33
N GLY A 73 -1.30 -8.29 5.21
CA GLY A 73 -0.02 -8.48 5.86
C GLY A 73 -0.10 -9.41 7.07
N THR A 74 0.99 -9.50 7.83
CA THR A 74 1.15 -10.44 8.95
C THR A 74 0.70 -9.87 10.29
N CYS A 75 0.54 -8.57 10.41
CA CYS A 75 0.10 -7.87 11.62
C CYS A 75 -0.99 -6.83 11.29
N ALA A 76 -1.67 -6.34 12.33
CA ALA A 76 -2.77 -5.40 12.20
C ALA A 76 -2.38 -4.15 11.40
N GLY A 77 -3.30 -3.63 10.59
CA GLY A 77 -3.08 -2.42 9.79
C GLY A 77 -2.13 -2.59 8.60
N THR A 78 -1.53 -3.77 8.38
CA THR A 78 -0.60 -4.01 7.27
C THR A 78 -1.25 -4.75 6.11
N TYR A 79 -0.97 -4.31 4.88
CA TYR A 79 -1.46 -4.94 3.65
C TYR A 79 -0.69 -4.41 2.44
N SER A 80 -0.88 -5.02 1.30
CA SER A 80 -0.43 -4.47 0.02
C SER A 80 -1.58 -4.40 -0.97
N VAL A 81 -1.56 -3.39 -1.83
CA VAL A 81 -2.48 -3.26 -2.96
C VAL A 81 -1.66 -3.30 -4.23
N THR A 82 -1.98 -4.25 -5.10
CA THR A 82 -1.43 -4.30 -6.46
C THR A 82 -2.50 -3.81 -7.43
N ARG A 83 -2.22 -2.72 -8.12
CA ARG A 83 -3.06 -2.20 -9.20
C ARG A 83 -2.49 -2.61 -10.54
N THR A 84 -3.32 -3.24 -11.36
CA THR A 84 -3.02 -3.57 -12.75
C THR A 84 -3.82 -2.66 -13.65
N TRP A 85 -3.14 -1.88 -14.48
CA TRP A 85 -3.77 -1.07 -15.53
C TRP A 85 -3.76 -1.81 -16.85
N THR A 86 -4.83 -1.64 -17.61
CA THR A 86 -4.96 -2.13 -18.99
C THR A 86 -5.20 -0.95 -19.91
N ALA A 87 -4.33 -0.78 -20.88
CA ALA A 87 -4.49 0.16 -21.98
C ALA A 87 -5.12 -0.56 -23.18
N SER A 88 -6.14 0.04 -23.79
CA SER A 88 -6.83 -0.49 -24.96
C SER A 88 -6.93 0.60 -26.04
N ASP A 89 -6.65 0.26 -27.29
CA ASP A 89 -6.96 1.08 -28.46
C ASP A 89 -8.40 0.86 -28.95
N ASN A 90 -8.78 1.49 -30.05
CA ASN A 90 -10.12 1.36 -30.65
C ASN A 90 -10.28 0.11 -31.53
N CYS A 91 -9.22 -0.69 -31.72
CA CYS A 91 -9.20 -1.98 -32.40
C CYS A 91 -9.16 -3.17 -31.42
N ASP A 92 -9.34 -2.91 -30.10
CA ASP A 92 -9.32 -3.89 -29.01
C ASP A 92 -7.94 -4.54 -28.75
N ASN A 93 -6.85 -3.98 -29.30
CA ASN A 93 -5.52 -4.42 -28.89
C ASN A 93 -5.22 -3.87 -27.49
N THR A 94 -4.60 -4.68 -26.63
CA THR A 94 -4.40 -4.33 -25.21
C THR A 94 -2.98 -4.57 -24.74
N SER A 95 -2.55 -3.77 -23.79
CA SER A 95 -1.33 -3.96 -23.02
C SER A 95 -1.57 -3.66 -21.55
N THR A 96 -0.74 -4.20 -20.66
CA THR A 96 -0.90 -4.02 -19.22
C THR A 96 0.39 -3.59 -18.55
N CYS A 97 0.28 -2.86 -17.44
CA CYS A 97 1.34 -2.68 -16.49
C CYS A 97 0.79 -2.72 -15.06
N SER A 98 1.61 -3.05 -14.07
CA SER A 98 1.18 -3.12 -12.68
C SER A 98 2.18 -2.47 -11.73
N ALA A 99 1.68 -2.00 -10.59
CA ALA A 99 2.49 -1.52 -9.49
C ALA A 99 1.84 -1.89 -8.15
N THR A 100 2.68 -2.04 -7.12
CA THR A 100 2.26 -2.43 -5.77
C THR A 100 2.64 -1.34 -4.78
N ILE A 101 1.70 -0.96 -3.91
CA ILE A 101 1.95 -0.14 -2.73
C ILE A 101 1.79 -1.03 -1.50
N VAL A 102 2.82 -1.03 -0.64
CA VAL A 102 2.83 -1.75 0.63
C VAL A 102 2.50 -0.78 1.76
N VAL A 103 1.54 -1.14 2.60
CA VAL A 103 1.21 -0.43 3.84
C VAL A 103 1.83 -1.22 4.99
N GLN A 104 2.65 -0.53 5.80
CA GLN A 104 3.36 -1.11 6.94
C GLN A 104 2.98 -0.37 8.22
N ASP A 105 3.02 -1.08 9.34
CA ASP A 105 3.01 -0.46 10.64
C ASP A 105 4.42 -0.46 11.22
N ILE A 106 4.99 0.73 11.33
CA ILE A 106 6.33 1.00 11.89
C ILE A 106 6.25 2.00 13.04
N THR A 107 5.04 2.29 13.52
CA THR A 107 4.77 3.31 14.53
C THR A 107 4.59 2.65 15.89
N PRO A 108 5.42 2.96 16.89
CA PRO A 108 5.21 2.45 18.24
C PRO A 108 3.90 2.95 18.84
N PRO A 109 3.25 2.12 19.70
CA PRO A 109 2.07 2.54 20.43
C PRO A 109 2.37 3.72 21.36
N THR A 110 1.35 4.53 21.61
CA THR A 110 1.41 5.60 22.60
C THR A 110 0.98 5.05 23.95
N ILE A 111 1.90 5.03 24.93
CA ILE A 111 1.61 4.60 26.31
C ILE A 111 1.61 5.79 27.26
N THR A 112 0.61 5.88 28.14
CA THR A 112 0.47 6.96 29.13
C THR A 112 0.48 6.37 30.54
N CYS A 113 1.58 6.62 31.27
CA CYS A 113 1.68 6.24 32.68
C CYS A 113 0.84 7.16 33.57
N VAL A 114 0.27 6.56 34.60
CA VAL A 114 -0.47 7.27 35.64
C VAL A 114 0.49 7.60 36.79
N ALA A 115 0.43 8.82 37.34
CA ALA A 115 1.22 9.19 38.50
C ALA A 115 0.89 8.26 39.69
N GLN A 116 1.93 7.78 40.34
CA GLN A 116 1.79 6.88 41.48
C GLN A 116 1.77 7.67 42.80
N THR A 117 1.03 7.14 43.79
CA THR A 117 1.05 7.72 45.13
C THR A 117 2.33 7.31 45.85
N THR A 118 3.15 8.28 46.18
CA THR A 118 4.44 8.09 46.85
C THR A 118 4.77 9.30 47.74
N PRO A 119 5.40 9.15 48.91
CA PRO A 119 5.79 7.92 49.57
C PRO A 119 4.62 7.20 50.25
N ILE A 120 4.77 5.90 50.45
CA ILE A 120 3.87 5.09 51.29
C ILE A 120 4.58 4.67 52.59
N ASN A 121 3.84 4.47 53.69
CA ASN A 121 4.41 4.10 54.97
C ASN A 121 4.54 2.58 55.11
N CYS A 122 5.69 2.11 55.64
CA CYS A 122 5.87 0.71 56.04
C CYS A 122 4.82 0.31 57.11
N PRO A 123 4.19 -0.87 57.01
CA PRO A 123 4.49 -2.02 56.15
C PRO A 123 3.66 -2.10 54.87
N ALA A 124 3.16 -0.99 54.34
CA ALA A 124 2.37 -1.00 53.14
C ALA A 124 3.17 -1.52 51.91
N VAL A 125 2.49 -2.27 51.04
CA VAL A 125 3.05 -2.81 49.80
C VAL A 125 2.72 -1.85 48.65
N PRO A 126 3.69 -1.53 47.79
CA PRO A 126 3.44 -0.68 46.59
C PRO A 126 2.35 -1.30 45.69
N VAL A 127 1.35 -0.49 45.33
CA VAL A 127 0.33 -0.84 44.35
C VAL A 127 0.43 0.12 43.21
N PHE A 128 0.73 -0.40 42.03
CA PHE A 128 0.87 0.39 40.82
C PHE A 128 -0.46 0.49 40.05
N ILE A 129 -0.78 1.71 39.57
CA ILE A 129 -1.94 1.93 38.71
C ILE A 129 -1.48 1.61 37.28
N PRO A 130 -2.16 0.70 36.55
CA PRO A 130 -1.82 0.35 35.19
C PRO A 130 -1.92 1.56 34.24
N PRO A 131 -1.03 1.67 33.25
CA PRO A 131 -1.13 2.68 32.20
C PRO A 131 -2.21 2.34 31.17
N THR A 132 -2.52 3.29 30.32
CA THR A 132 -3.27 3.06 29.08
C THR A 132 -2.34 3.13 27.88
N ALA A 133 -2.63 2.33 26.84
CA ALA A 133 -1.91 2.39 25.58
C ALA A 133 -2.88 2.34 24.40
N THR A 134 -2.52 3.04 23.34
CA THR A 134 -3.29 3.10 22.08
C THR A 134 -2.32 3.11 20.90
N ASP A 135 -2.77 2.56 19.79
CA ASP A 135 -2.06 2.61 18.53
C ASP A 135 -3.00 3.01 17.39
N ALA A 136 -2.46 3.61 16.31
CA ALA A 136 -3.25 4.10 15.17
C ALA A 136 -3.63 2.97 14.19
N CYS A 137 -2.87 1.89 14.20
CA CYS A 137 -2.97 0.77 13.27
C CYS A 137 -3.45 -0.52 13.94
N ASP A 138 -3.19 -0.63 15.26
CA ASP A 138 -3.56 -1.78 16.08
C ASP A 138 -4.61 -1.39 17.13
N ALA A 139 -5.76 -2.06 17.10
CA ALA A 139 -6.83 -1.86 18.09
C ALA A 139 -6.50 -2.49 19.45
N THR A 140 -5.52 -3.40 19.52
CA THR A 140 -5.18 -4.17 20.72
C THR A 140 -3.69 -4.11 21.03
N VAL A 141 -3.32 -3.26 21.99
CA VAL A 141 -1.93 -3.11 22.43
C VAL A 141 -1.68 -3.96 23.67
N ALA A 142 -0.68 -4.83 23.61
CA ALA A 142 -0.27 -5.63 24.76
C ALA A 142 0.57 -4.80 25.73
N ILE A 143 0.25 -4.87 27.06
CA ILE A 143 1.02 -4.17 28.09
C ILE A 143 1.64 -5.20 29.02
N THR A 144 2.96 -5.14 29.17
CA THR A 144 3.75 -5.93 30.13
C THR A 144 4.51 -5.01 31.09
N PHE A 145 5.13 -5.54 32.13
CA PHE A 145 5.94 -4.75 33.04
C PHE A 145 7.13 -5.52 33.63
N THR A 146 8.11 -4.75 34.12
CA THR A 146 9.23 -5.23 34.90
C THR A 146 9.42 -4.32 36.12
N ASP A 147 9.80 -4.89 37.26
CA ASP A 147 10.04 -4.18 38.52
C ASP A 147 11.52 -4.20 38.90
N VAL A 148 12.02 -3.06 39.33
CA VAL A 148 13.35 -2.91 39.91
C VAL A 148 13.20 -2.37 41.35
N THR A 149 13.69 -3.12 42.32
CA THR A 149 13.71 -2.71 43.74
C THR A 149 15.09 -2.18 44.09
N THR A 150 15.13 -0.98 44.65
CA THR A 150 16.35 -0.34 45.18
C THR A 150 16.21 -0.18 46.69
N GLN A 151 17.16 -0.74 47.47
CA GLN A 151 17.19 -0.62 48.93
C GLN A 151 17.58 0.79 49.36
N GLY A 152 16.89 1.31 50.33
CA GLY A 152 17.22 2.58 50.99
C GLY A 152 18.28 2.43 52.04
N THR A 153 18.70 3.55 52.65
CA THR A 153 19.74 3.60 53.68
C THR A 153 19.29 3.15 55.08
N CYS A 154 18.00 3.13 55.35
CA CYS A 154 17.41 2.70 56.64
C CYS A 154 16.74 1.34 56.47
N ALA A 155 16.74 0.53 57.55
CA ALA A 155 16.04 -0.73 57.59
C ALA A 155 14.53 -0.55 57.24
N GLY A 156 14.02 -1.34 56.30
CA GLY A 156 12.65 -1.26 55.81
C GLY A 156 12.35 -0.19 54.76
N ASN A 157 13.33 0.64 54.39
CA ASN A 157 13.18 1.62 53.31
C ASN A 157 13.64 0.99 51.99
N PHE A 158 12.77 1.07 50.98
CA PHE A 158 13.09 0.67 49.61
C PHE A 158 12.23 1.48 48.61
N SER A 159 12.64 1.53 47.37
CA SER A 159 11.82 2.00 46.27
C SER A 159 11.62 0.88 45.25
N VAL A 160 10.47 0.85 44.64
CA VAL A 160 10.20 -0.03 43.49
C VAL A 160 9.86 0.85 42.31
N THR A 161 10.62 0.66 41.26
CA THR A 161 10.35 1.31 39.96
C THR A 161 9.78 0.26 39.03
N ARG A 162 8.56 0.48 38.56
CA ARG A 162 7.93 -0.35 37.55
C ARG A 162 8.07 0.30 36.20
N THR A 163 8.63 -0.44 35.22
CA THR A 163 8.67 -0.05 33.81
C THR A 163 7.63 -0.87 33.05
N TRP A 164 6.70 -0.17 32.45
CA TRP A 164 5.70 -0.73 31.58
C TRP A 164 6.16 -0.69 30.14
N THR A 165 5.89 -1.75 29.36
CA THR A 165 6.15 -1.84 27.93
C THR A 165 4.84 -2.13 27.22
N ALA A 166 4.46 -1.24 26.31
CA ALA A 166 3.38 -1.44 25.35
C ALA A 166 3.95 -2.01 24.06
N THR A 167 3.32 -3.03 23.51
CA THR A 167 3.74 -3.69 22.24
C THR A 167 2.52 -3.86 21.36
N ASP A 168 2.61 -3.46 20.08
CA ASP A 168 1.61 -3.72 19.07
C ASP A 168 1.80 -5.11 18.43
N ASP A 169 0.90 -5.49 17.51
CA ASP A 169 0.96 -6.77 16.78
C ASP A 169 2.14 -6.86 15.80
N CYS A 170 2.70 -5.73 15.38
CA CYS A 170 3.87 -5.66 14.47
C CYS A 170 5.19 -5.71 15.22
N GLY A 171 5.16 -5.66 16.57
CA GLY A 171 6.32 -5.72 17.44
C GLY A 171 6.97 -4.37 17.71
N ASN A 172 6.34 -3.23 17.34
CA ASN A 172 6.81 -1.93 17.76
C ASN A 172 6.51 -1.72 19.23
N THR A 173 7.40 -1.05 19.97
CA THR A 173 7.31 -0.93 21.42
C THR A 173 7.47 0.49 21.90
N ALA A 174 6.76 0.83 22.99
CA ALA A 174 6.96 2.05 23.75
C ALA A 174 6.96 1.72 25.26
N THR A 175 7.66 2.53 26.05
CA THR A 175 7.78 2.30 27.49
C THR A 175 7.42 3.54 28.27
N CYS A 176 6.91 3.35 29.50
CA CYS A 176 6.82 4.38 30.51
C CYS A 176 7.11 3.80 31.90
N SER A 177 7.48 4.61 32.89
CA SER A 177 7.82 4.17 34.24
C SER A 177 7.12 4.99 35.31
N GLY A 178 6.88 4.38 36.49
CA GLY A 178 6.27 4.99 37.67
C GLY A 178 6.85 4.40 38.96
#